data_496e69b67fa762c235ba6ba5711ebadf
#
_entry.id   496e69b67fa762c235ba6ba5711ebadf
#
_cell.length_a   1.000
_cell.length_b   1.000
_cell.length_c   1.000
_cell.angle_alpha   90.00
_cell.angle_beta   90.00
_cell.angle_gamma   90.00
#
_symmetry.space_group_name_H-M   'P 1'
#
loop_
_entity.id
_entity.type
_entity.pdbx_description
1 polymer ?
#
loop_
_entity_poly.entity_id
_entity_poly.type
_entity_poly.pdbx_seq_one_letter_code
_entity_poly.pdbx_strand_id
1 'polypeptide(L)'
;METQNKPLRFVSWNVNGLRAVMKKGFAELFDSFDADVVALQETKLQESDQEKLGFKPEGYHQVWNYAEKKGYSGTAVFSREEPRSVRMGFADDPDNEGRICALEFDRYWFVDVYTPNAQEGLARIDYRMAWDRRYREFLKDLEATKPVVTCGDFNVAHNEIDLKNPGPNRGKAGFSDQERTAFTELLDAGFVDTFRMLHPGLTGAYSWWSYRFKAREKNAGWRIDYFLVSEVLAGRVADASILSDVYGSDHCPVSLDLML
;
A
#
# COMPACT_ATOMS: atom_id res chain seq x y z
N MET A 1 -25.13 6.99 27.08
CA MET A 1 -25.11 6.35 25.75
C MET A 1 -23.65 6.32 25.35
N GLU A 2 -23.01 5.16 25.45
CA GLU A 2 -21.66 4.96 24.88
C GLU A 2 -21.83 5.12 23.37
N THR A 3 -21.25 6.15 22.79
CA THR A 3 -21.02 6.21 21.35
C THR A 3 -20.15 5.02 21.02
N GLN A 4 -20.73 3.96 20.46
CA GLN A 4 -19.94 2.90 19.82
C GLN A 4 -19.05 3.61 18.81
N ASN A 5 -17.76 3.68 19.11
CA ASN A 5 -16.78 4.26 18.19
C ASN A 5 -16.81 3.38 16.93
N LYS A 6 -17.31 3.94 15.80
CA LYS A 6 -17.23 3.28 14.50
C LYS A 6 -15.74 3.12 14.17
N PRO A 7 -15.30 1.96 13.67
CA PRO A 7 -13.93 1.81 13.21
C PRO A 7 -13.63 2.82 12.09
N LEU A 8 -12.41 3.33 12.05
CA LEU A 8 -11.91 4.06 10.90
C LEU A 8 -11.65 3.07 9.76
N ARG A 9 -12.11 3.42 8.57
CA ARG A 9 -11.92 2.64 7.36
C ARG A 9 -10.78 3.21 6.52
N PHE A 10 -9.82 2.35 6.21
CA PHE A 10 -8.69 2.64 5.34
C PHE A 10 -8.77 1.80 4.07
N VAL A 11 -8.44 2.39 2.92
CA VAL A 11 -8.35 1.68 1.64
C VAL A 11 -7.02 2.02 0.99
N SER A 12 -6.34 1.02 0.44
CA SER A 12 -5.10 1.16 -0.31
C SER A 12 -5.23 0.51 -1.68
N TRP A 13 -4.79 1.20 -2.74
CA TRP A 13 -4.88 0.68 -4.09
C TRP A 13 -3.73 1.16 -5.00
N ASN A 14 -2.94 0.24 -5.51
CA ASN A 14 -2.06 0.51 -6.64
C ASN A 14 -2.92 0.64 -7.92
N VAL A 15 -3.05 1.86 -8.43
CA VAL A 15 -3.93 2.18 -9.56
C VAL A 15 -3.26 2.01 -10.92
N ASN A 16 -1.95 1.72 -10.96
CA ASN A 16 -1.17 1.55 -12.19
C ASN A 16 -1.42 2.68 -13.22
N GLY A 17 -1.54 3.90 -12.71
CA GLY A 17 -1.82 5.11 -13.49
C GLY A 17 -3.23 5.66 -13.28
N LEU A 18 -3.34 6.72 -12.47
CA LEU A 18 -4.63 7.30 -12.07
C LEU A 18 -5.46 7.77 -13.27
N ARG A 19 -4.85 8.36 -14.30
CA ARG A 19 -5.57 8.74 -15.53
C ARG A 19 -6.28 7.56 -16.22
N ALA A 20 -5.72 6.36 -16.11
CA ALA A 20 -6.31 5.18 -16.73
C ALA A 20 -7.52 4.66 -15.95
N VAL A 21 -7.45 4.62 -14.62
CA VAL A 21 -8.58 4.17 -13.79
C VAL A 21 -9.70 5.20 -13.72
N MET A 22 -9.39 6.50 -13.79
CA MET A 22 -10.41 7.56 -13.88
C MET A 22 -11.36 7.35 -15.07
N LYS A 23 -10.85 6.90 -16.22
CA LYS A 23 -11.67 6.57 -17.39
C LYS A 23 -12.55 5.32 -17.21
N LYS A 24 -12.38 4.61 -16.12
CA LYS A 24 -13.08 3.36 -15.79
C LYS A 24 -14.02 3.51 -14.58
N GLY A 25 -14.38 4.75 -14.22
CA GLY A 25 -15.32 5.02 -13.14
C GLY A 25 -14.66 5.07 -11.75
N PHE A 26 -13.40 5.52 -11.67
CA PHE A 26 -12.70 5.62 -10.38
C PHE A 26 -13.37 6.58 -9.40
N ALA A 27 -13.96 7.69 -9.88
CA ALA A 27 -14.56 8.68 -8.99
C ALA A 27 -15.74 8.07 -8.21
N GLU A 28 -16.66 7.41 -8.91
CA GLU A 28 -17.81 6.74 -8.31
C GLU A 28 -17.37 5.58 -7.40
N LEU A 29 -16.32 4.87 -7.79
CA LEU A 29 -15.74 3.80 -6.99
C LEU A 29 -15.09 4.33 -5.71
N PHE A 30 -14.36 5.45 -5.80
CA PHE A 30 -13.74 6.12 -4.65
C PHE A 30 -14.80 6.49 -3.61
N ASP A 31 -15.90 7.08 -4.04
CA ASP A 31 -17.02 7.45 -3.14
C ASP A 31 -17.65 6.20 -2.49
N SER A 32 -17.73 5.09 -3.24
CA SER A 32 -18.31 3.83 -2.73
C SER A 32 -17.48 3.15 -1.64
N PHE A 33 -16.20 3.48 -1.51
CA PHE A 33 -15.37 2.95 -0.42
C PHE A 33 -15.82 3.44 0.96
N ASP A 34 -16.45 4.62 1.02
CA ASP A 34 -16.83 5.30 2.29
C ASP A 34 -15.70 5.24 3.32
N ALA A 35 -14.47 5.50 2.87
CA ALA A 35 -13.26 5.37 3.66
C ALA A 35 -12.90 6.69 4.34
N ASP A 36 -12.30 6.62 5.53
CA ASP A 36 -11.73 7.78 6.22
C ASP A 36 -10.38 8.18 5.61
N VAL A 37 -9.64 7.20 5.10
CA VAL A 37 -8.36 7.41 4.40
C VAL A 37 -8.28 6.48 3.18
N VAL A 38 -7.90 7.07 2.02
CA VAL A 38 -7.60 6.32 0.79
C VAL A 38 -6.17 6.61 0.35
N ALA A 39 -5.39 5.57 0.15
CA ALA A 39 -4.01 5.62 -0.31
C ALA A 39 -3.88 5.04 -1.72
N LEU A 40 -3.17 5.74 -2.59
CA LEU A 40 -2.96 5.33 -3.97
C LEU A 40 -1.47 5.22 -4.30
N GLN A 41 -1.07 4.13 -4.91
CA GLN A 41 0.26 3.92 -5.43
C GLN A 41 0.25 3.91 -6.96
N GLU A 42 1.39 4.19 -7.56
CA GLU A 42 1.57 4.33 -9.01
C GLU A 42 0.57 5.30 -9.65
N THR A 43 0.41 6.49 -9.09
CA THR A 43 -0.45 7.53 -9.66
C THR A 43 0.03 7.96 -11.05
N LYS A 44 1.35 7.88 -11.30
CA LYS A 44 2.03 8.21 -12.58
C LYS A 44 1.70 9.63 -13.08
N LEU A 45 1.42 10.53 -12.14
CA LEU A 45 1.11 11.94 -12.40
C LEU A 45 2.30 12.83 -12.06
N GLN A 46 2.27 14.02 -12.67
CA GLN A 46 2.99 15.20 -12.22
C GLN A 46 1.97 16.18 -11.64
N GLU A 47 2.41 17.19 -10.89
CA GLU A 47 1.54 18.21 -10.31
C GLU A 47 0.62 18.84 -11.37
N SER A 48 1.18 19.26 -12.49
CA SER A 48 0.40 19.82 -13.60
C SER A 48 -0.60 18.85 -14.25
N ASP A 49 -0.39 17.55 -14.14
CA ASP A 49 -1.31 16.53 -14.62
C ASP A 49 -2.45 16.30 -13.61
N GLN A 50 -2.15 16.36 -12.31
CA GLN A 50 -3.13 16.24 -11.23
C GLN A 50 -4.11 17.43 -11.29
N GLU A 51 -3.61 18.64 -11.47
CA GLU A 51 -4.44 19.84 -11.64
C GLU A 51 -5.41 19.71 -12.81
N LYS A 52 -4.92 19.23 -13.97
CA LYS A 52 -5.75 19.01 -15.18
C LYS A 52 -6.77 17.90 -15.01
N LEU A 53 -6.44 16.86 -14.22
CA LEU A 53 -7.35 15.77 -13.94
C LEU A 53 -8.56 16.25 -13.13
N GLY A 54 -8.34 17.25 -12.28
CA GLY A 54 -9.40 17.91 -11.52
C GLY A 54 -10.10 17.00 -10.51
N PHE A 55 -9.52 15.85 -10.16
CA PHE A 55 -10.08 14.96 -9.16
C PHE A 55 -9.89 15.54 -7.76
N LYS A 56 -10.98 16.03 -7.18
CA LYS A 56 -11.03 16.65 -5.84
C LYS A 56 -12.25 16.10 -5.09
N PRO A 57 -12.14 14.90 -4.48
CA PRO A 57 -13.25 14.32 -3.73
C PRO A 57 -13.64 15.24 -2.58
N GLU A 58 -14.95 15.46 -2.43
CA GLU A 58 -15.50 16.35 -1.41
C GLU A 58 -15.24 15.79 -0.01
N GLY A 59 -14.84 16.66 0.92
CA GLY A 59 -14.57 16.31 2.31
C GLY A 59 -13.24 15.58 2.53
N TYR A 60 -12.32 15.61 1.56
CA TYR A 60 -10.99 15.03 1.70
C TYR A 60 -9.87 16.05 1.53
N HIS A 61 -8.94 16.04 2.48
CA HIS A 61 -7.61 16.63 2.35
C HIS A 61 -6.75 15.71 1.46
N GLN A 62 -5.87 16.30 0.64
CA GLN A 62 -5.10 15.57 -0.35
C GLN A 62 -3.61 15.81 -0.16
N VAL A 63 -2.84 14.74 -0.16
CA VAL A 63 -1.38 14.77 -0.10
C VAL A 63 -0.85 13.99 -1.30
N TRP A 64 0.01 14.61 -2.12
CA TRP A 64 0.56 14.02 -3.32
C TRP A 64 2.08 14.02 -3.28
N ASN A 65 2.70 12.90 -3.60
CA ASN A 65 4.14 12.78 -3.78
C ASN A 65 4.43 12.31 -5.20
N TYR A 66 5.00 13.19 -5.99
CA TYR A 66 5.27 12.96 -7.41
C TYR A 66 6.70 12.46 -7.61
N ALA A 67 6.88 11.53 -8.56
CA ALA A 67 8.23 11.19 -9.01
C ALA A 67 8.78 12.28 -9.95
N GLU A 68 10.08 12.53 -9.94
CA GLU A 68 10.71 13.41 -10.95
C GLU A 68 10.50 12.88 -12.36
N LYS A 69 10.60 11.57 -12.54
CA LYS A 69 10.40 10.92 -13.83
C LYS A 69 8.92 10.89 -14.19
N LYS A 70 8.56 11.55 -15.31
CA LYS A 70 7.19 11.59 -15.81
C LYS A 70 6.63 10.21 -16.12
N GLY A 71 5.37 10.00 -15.72
CA GLY A 71 4.63 8.76 -15.98
C GLY A 71 5.14 7.54 -15.21
N TYR A 72 5.81 7.77 -14.11
CA TYR A 72 6.43 6.73 -13.27
C TYR A 72 6.06 6.92 -11.81
N SER A 73 5.90 5.83 -11.05
CA SER A 73 5.71 5.83 -9.59
C SER A 73 4.66 6.85 -9.10
N GLY A 74 4.92 7.52 -7.99
CA GLY A 74 4.05 8.52 -7.37
C GLY A 74 3.01 7.90 -6.45
N THR A 75 2.81 8.51 -5.28
CA THR A 75 1.82 8.13 -4.27
C THR A 75 0.89 9.29 -3.97
N ALA A 76 -0.30 9.00 -3.46
CA ALA A 76 -1.24 10.01 -3.00
C ALA A 76 -2.10 9.49 -1.86
N VAL A 77 -2.39 10.34 -0.90
CA VAL A 77 -3.28 10.03 0.23
C VAL A 77 -4.41 11.06 0.29
N PHE A 78 -5.61 10.56 0.44
CA PHE A 78 -6.83 11.33 0.68
C PHE A 78 -7.33 11.01 2.07
N SER A 79 -7.54 12.00 2.95
CA SER A 79 -8.01 11.79 4.32
C SER A 79 -9.15 12.74 4.67
N ARG A 80 -10.18 12.25 5.38
CA ARG A 80 -11.27 13.09 5.89
C ARG A 80 -10.79 14.00 7.01
N GLU A 81 -9.89 13.51 7.86
CA GLU A 81 -9.22 14.31 8.89
C GLU A 81 -8.02 15.04 8.29
N GLU A 82 -7.82 16.32 8.65
CA GLU A 82 -6.64 17.08 8.25
C GLU A 82 -5.40 16.57 9.01
N PRO A 83 -4.31 16.18 8.33
CA PRO A 83 -3.10 15.73 9.01
C PRO A 83 -2.40 16.90 9.70
N ARG A 84 -1.85 16.65 10.89
CA ARG A 84 -1.06 17.64 11.66
C ARG A 84 0.26 17.97 10.99
N SER A 85 0.88 16.98 10.38
CA SER A 85 2.12 17.12 9.61
C SER A 85 2.21 16.07 8.53
N VAL A 86 3.08 16.31 7.56
CA VAL A 86 3.32 15.40 6.42
C VAL A 86 4.82 15.23 6.22
N ARG A 87 5.27 13.99 5.99
CA ARG A 87 6.64 13.66 5.56
C ARG A 87 6.60 12.95 4.22
N MET A 88 7.40 13.43 3.26
CA MET A 88 7.50 12.88 1.91
C MET A 88 8.83 12.12 1.76
N GLY A 89 8.76 10.80 1.68
CA GLY A 89 9.95 9.98 1.49
C GLY A 89 10.93 10.03 2.66
N PHE A 90 12.16 9.62 2.40
CA PHE A 90 13.28 9.73 3.31
C PHE A 90 13.88 11.15 3.24
N ALA A 91 14.48 11.64 4.33
CA ALA A 91 15.03 13.00 4.38
C ALA A 91 16.12 13.25 3.33
N ASP A 92 16.82 12.21 2.92
CA ASP A 92 17.89 12.20 1.94
C ASP A 92 17.63 11.18 0.81
N ASP A 93 16.41 11.19 0.25
CA ASP A 93 16.03 10.30 -0.85
C ASP A 93 16.65 10.80 -2.17
N PRO A 94 17.71 10.15 -2.67
CA PRO A 94 18.40 10.59 -3.87
C PRO A 94 17.62 10.35 -5.15
N ASP A 95 16.62 9.45 -5.12
CA ASP A 95 15.93 9.00 -6.32
C ASP A 95 14.66 9.81 -6.59
N ASN A 96 14.13 10.47 -5.57
CA ASN A 96 12.89 11.27 -5.64
C ASN A 96 11.79 10.62 -6.50
N GLU A 97 11.54 9.33 -6.21
CA GLU A 97 10.58 8.53 -6.99
C GLU A 97 9.14 8.65 -6.47
N GLY A 98 8.87 9.52 -5.47
CA GLY A 98 7.52 9.77 -4.96
C GLY A 98 6.87 8.54 -4.33
N ARG A 99 7.61 7.75 -3.52
CA ARG A 99 7.20 6.42 -3.06
C ARG A 99 6.54 6.39 -1.69
N ILE A 100 6.65 7.45 -0.89
CA ILE A 100 6.14 7.48 0.49
C ILE A 100 5.40 8.77 0.76
N CYS A 101 4.17 8.65 1.27
CA CYS A 101 3.44 9.73 1.94
C CYS A 101 3.19 9.31 3.39
N ALA A 102 3.75 10.00 4.37
CA ALA A 102 3.49 9.76 5.78
C ALA A 102 2.73 10.96 6.38
N LEU A 103 1.54 10.70 6.89
CA LEU A 103 0.62 11.68 7.47
C LEU A 103 0.53 11.47 8.98
N GLU A 104 0.77 12.52 9.76
CA GLU A 104 0.60 12.51 11.20
C GLU A 104 -0.82 12.89 11.58
N PHE A 105 -1.51 12.03 12.30
CA PHE A 105 -2.78 12.33 12.96
C PHE A 105 -2.63 12.40 14.48
N ASP A 106 -3.70 12.71 15.19
CA ASP A 106 -3.63 12.88 16.64
C ASP A 106 -3.12 11.63 17.38
N ARG A 107 -3.55 10.46 16.95
CA ARG A 107 -3.34 9.20 17.64
C ARG A 107 -2.41 8.23 16.93
N TYR A 108 -2.07 8.45 15.64
CA TYR A 108 -1.30 7.53 14.84
C TYR A 108 -0.60 8.25 13.68
N TRP A 109 0.39 7.57 13.09
CA TRP A 109 0.92 7.87 11.77
C TRP A 109 0.24 6.97 10.73
N PHE A 110 -0.12 7.55 9.60
CA PHE A 110 -0.54 6.80 8.42
C PHE A 110 0.53 6.91 7.34
N VAL A 111 0.98 5.77 6.79
CA VAL A 111 2.05 5.74 5.80
C VAL A 111 1.60 4.96 4.57
N ASP A 112 1.51 5.65 3.45
CA ASP A 112 1.34 5.06 2.12
C ASP A 112 2.70 4.77 1.50
N VAL A 113 2.90 3.57 0.95
CA VAL A 113 4.16 3.15 0.35
C VAL A 113 3.99 2.45 -0.98
N TYR A 114 4.86 2.80 -1.94
CA TYR A 114 5.10 2.05 -3.16
C TYR A 114 6.55 1.56 -3.18
N THR A 115 6.76 0.34 -2.72
CA THR A 115 8.09 -0.26 -2.60
C THR A 115 8.72 -0.53 -3.97
N PRO A 116 10.02 -0.24 -4.19
CA PRO A 116 10.67 -0.51 -5.47
C PRO A 116 10.62 -2.00 -5.85
N ASN A 117 10.34 -2.29 -7.11
CA ASN A 117 10.45 -3.65 -7.64
C ASN A 117 11.92 -4.01 -7.92
N ALA A 118 12.33 -5.24 -7.58
CA ALA A 118 13.69 -5.74 -7.81
C ALA A 118 14.00 -5.99 -9.31
N GLN A 119 13.00 -5.93 -10.18
CA GLN A 119 13.04 -6.14 -11.63
C GLN A 119 13.44 -7.56 -12.06
N GLU A 120 13.27 -7.85 -13.36
CA GLU A 120 13.63 -9.15 -13.93
C GLU A 120 15.11 -9.47 -13.67
N GLY A 121 15.37 -10.73 -13.32
CA GLY A 121 16.73 -11.16 -12.97
C GLY A 121 17.28 -10.55 -11.69
N LEU A 122 16.43 -9.94 -10.86
CA LEU A 122 16.84 -9.24 -9.63
C LEU A 122 17.84 -8.09 -9.88
N ALA A 123 17.73 -7.43 -11.04
CA ALA A 123 18.67 -6.40 -11.47
C ALA A 123 18.82 -5.21 -10.50
N ARG A 124 17.79 -4.97 -9.64
CA ARG A 124 17.80 -3.91 -8.63
C ARG A 124 17.78 -4.44 -7.19
N ILE A 125 18.17 -5.69 -6.95
CA ILE A 125 18.00 -6.31 -5.63
C ILE A 125 18.80 -5.59 -4.53
N ASP A 126 20.03 -5.17 -4.80
CA ASP A 126 20.87 -4.46 -3.81
C ASP A 126 20.22 -3.12 -3.41
N TYR A 127 19.70 -2.38 -4.40
CA TYR A 127 18.95 -1.15 -4.16
C TYR A 127 17.68 -1.44 -3.33
N ARG A 128 16.92 -2.49 -3.70
CA ARG A 128 15.73 -2.89 -2.98
C ARG A 128 16.02 -3.23 -1.52
N MET A 129 17.09 -3.98 -1.24
CA MET A 129 17.49 -4.34 0.13
C MET A 129 17.92 -3.14 0.97
N ALA A 130 18.65 -2.21 0.36
CA ALA A 130 19.01 -0.96 1.03
C ALA A 130 17.76 -0.11 1.33
N TRP A 131 16.84 -0.05 0.38
CA TRP A 131 15.57 0.69 0.51
C TRP A 131 14.67 0.08 1.60
N ASP A 132 14.49 -1.25 1.63
CA ASP A 132 13.67 -1.94 2.63
C ASP A 132 14.19 -1.71 4.05
N ARG A 133 15.51 -1.71 4.24
CA ARG A 133 16.13 -1.39 5.54
C ARG A 133 15.82 0.05 5.97
N ARG A 134 15.98 1.01 5.07
CA ARG A 134 15.68 2.43 5.35
C ARG A 134 14.21 2.63 5.65
N TYR A 135 13.32 1.91 4.94
CA TYR A 135 11.90 1.98 5.19
C TYR A 135 11.52 1.45 6.58
N ARG A 136 12.10 0.33 6.99
CA ARG A 136 11.93 -0.21 8.34
C ARG A 136 12.42 0.78 9.41
N GLU A 137 13.59 1.38 9.24
CA GLU A 137 14.12 2.41 10.14
C GLU A 137 13.19 3.64 10.18
N PHE A 138 12.72 4.10 9.04
CA PHE A 138 11.77 5.21 8.95
C PHE A 138 10.47 4.94 9.71
N LEU A 139 9.88 3.75 9.56
CA LEU A 139 8.69 3.39 10.31
C LEU A 139 8.95 3.34 11.83
N LYS A 140 10.11 2.86 12.25
CA LYS A 140 10.48 2.82 13.69
C LYS A 140 10.69 4.23 14.25
N ASP A 141 11.23 5.17 13.47
CA ASP A 141 11.34 6.58 13.88
C ASP A 141 9.96 7.23 14.08
N LEU A 142 9.02 6.94 13.20
CA LEU A 142 7.63 7.40 13.37
C LEU A 142 6.99 6.76 14.61
N GLU A 143 7.15 5.45 14.76
CA GLU A 143 6.58 4.66 15.87
C GLU A 143 7.10 5.12 17.24
N ALA A 144 8.29 5.68 17.32
CA ALA A 144 8.83 6.26 18.57
C ALA A 144 7.95 7.40 19.12
N THR A 145 7.09 7.99 18.29
CA THR A 145 6.19 9.08 18.69
C THR A 145 4.74 8.63 18.81
N LYS A 146 4.25 7.86 17.85
CA LYS A 146 2.87 7.36 17.77
C LYS A 146 2.84 6.02 17.03
N PRO A 147 1.86 5.14 17.32
CA PRO A 147 1.67 3.92 16.55
C PRO A 147 1.50 4.21 15.06
N VAL A 148 1.93 3.27 14.23
CA VAL A 148 1.93 3.41 12.76
C VAL A 148 0.90 2.46 12.14
N VAL A 149 0.15 2.97 11.18
CA VAL A 149 -0.61 2.21 10.18
C VAL A 149 0.09 2.44 8.84
N THR A 150 0.64 1.39 8.24
CA THR A 150 1.24 1.51 6.91
C THR A 150 0.55 0.59 5.92
N CYS A 151 0.41 1.05 4.68
CA CYS A 151 -0.21 0.30 3.60
C CYS A 151 0.47 0.58 2.26
N GLY A 152 0.17 -0.25 1.30
CA GLY A 152 0.57 -0.03 -0.08
C GLY A 152 1.01 -1.30 -0.79
N ASP A 153 1.65 -1.10 -1.93
CA ASP A 153 2.28 -2.15 -2.72
C ASP A 153 3.72 -2.38 -2.22
N PHE A 154 3.90 -3.47 -1.49
CA PHE A 154 5.21 -3.89 -0.97
C PHE A 154 6.04 -4.66 -1.99
N ASN A 155 5.51 -4.94 -3.17
CA ASN A 155 6.20 -5.68 -4.23
C ASN A 155 6.85 -6.99 -3.75
N VAL A 156 6.23 -7.69 -2.80
CA VAL A 156 6.68 -8.98 -2.28
C VAL A 156 5.49 -9.84 -1.83
N ALA A 157 5.43 -11.10 -2.27
CA ALA A 157 4.62 -12.13 -1.66
C ALA A 157 5.43 -12.75 -0.51
N HIS A 158 4.98 -12.59 0.73
CA HIS A 158 5.77 -12.99 1.90
C HIS A 158 5.97 -14.51 1.98
N ASN A 159 4.89 -15.26 1.91
CA ASN A 159 4.88 -16.71 2.06
C ASN A 159 4.36 -17.43 0.81
N GLU A 160 4.57 -18.75 0.73
CA GLU A 160 4.08 -19.56 -0.39
C GLU A 160 2.56 -19.51 -0.55
N ILE A 161 1.83 -19.27 0.53
CA ILE A 161 0.37 -19.10 0.49
C ILE A 161 -0.06 -17.78 -0.20
N ASP A 162 0.86 -16.82 -0.32
CA ASP A 162 0.59 -15.48 -0.85
C ASP A 162 0.70 -15.39 -2.38
N LEU A 163 0.97 -16.51 -3.07
CA LEU A 163 0.94 -16.57 -4.53
C LEU A 163 0.48 -17.93 -5.04
N LYS A 164 -0.12 -17.93 -6.24
CA LYS A 164 -0.71 -19.16 -6.83
C LYS A 164 0.32 -20.23 -7.14
N ASN A 165 1.50 -19.86 -7.64
CA ASN A 165 2.50 -20.77 -8.15
C ASN A 165 3.88 -20.49 -7.52
N PRO A 166 4.12 -20.87 -6.25
CA PRO A 166 5.36 -20.52 -5.55
C PRO A 166 6.60 -21.18 -6.20
N GLY A 167 6.55 -22.46 -6.56
CA GLY A 167 7.69 -23.18 -7.09
C GLY A 167 8.36 -22.50 -8.29
N PRO A 168 7.65 -22.21 -9.41
CA PRO A 168 8.21 -21.55 -10.58
C PRO A 168 8.65 -20.10 -10.37
N ASN A 169 8.22 -19.46 -9.28
CA ASN A 169 8.49 -18.06 -8.97
C ASN A 169 9.54 -17.85 -7.87
N ARG A 170 9.99 -18.92 -7.22
CA ARG A 170 11.08 -18.85 -6.23
C ARG A 170 12.33 -18.23 -6.85
N GLY A 171 12.90 -17.22 -6.15
CA GLY A 171 14.07 -16.48 -6.60
C GLY A 171 13.81 -15.44 -7.70
N LYS A 172 12.55 -15.18 -8.06
CA LYS A 172 12.19 -14.05 -8.95
C LYS A 172 11.82 -12.81 -8.13
N ALA A 173 11.83 -11.65 -8.79
CA ALA A 173 11.38 -10.38 -8.20
C ALA A 173 9.98 -10.54 -7.60
N GLY A 174 9.80 -10.03 -6.37
CA GLY A 174 8.58 -10.19 -5.58
C GLY A 174 8.46 -11.53 -4.84
N PHE A 175 9.37 -12.49 -5.08
CA PHE A 175 9.42 -13.76 -4.35
C PHE A 175 10.85 -14.34 -4.22
N SER A 176 11.84 -13.47 -4.14
CA SER A 176 13.21 -13.83 -3.78
C SER A 176 13.33 -14.04 -2.28
N ASP A 177 14.30 -14.84 -1.85
CA ASP A 177 14.54 -15.07 -0.42
C ASP A 177 14.95 -13.76 0.29
N GLN A 178 15.68 -12.88 -0.41
CA GLN A 178 16.09 -11.58 0.12
C GLN A 178 14.88 -10.69 0.42
N GLU A 179 13.95 -10.51 -0.55
CA GLU A 179 12.75 -9.68 -0.37
C GLU A 179 11.85 -10.22 0.74
N ARG A 180 11.66 -11.54 0.78
CA ARG A 180 10.86 -12.22 1.82
C ARG A 180 11.49 -12.09 3.19
N THR A 181 12.81 -12.21 3.30
CA THR A 181 13.55 -12.01 4.56
C THR A 181 13.42 -10.55 5.04
N ALA A 182 13.58 -9.57 4.15
CA ALA A 182 13.42 -8.16 4.49
C ALA A 182 12.01 -7.85 4.99
N PHE A 183 10.98 -8.48 4.40
CA PHE A 183 9.60 -8.34 4.89
C PHE A 183 9.41 -9.03 6.25
N THR A 184 10.01 -10.20 6.49
CA THR A 184 10.03 -10.85 7.81
C THR A 184 10.69 -9.93 8.84
N GLU A 185 11.85 -9.34 8.53
CA GLU A 185 12.54 -8.39 9.41
C GLU A 185 11.69 -7.15 9.72
N LEU A 186 10.83 -6.71 8.78
CA LEU A 186 9.89 -5.62 9.03
C LEU A 186 8.82 -6.04 10.04
N LEU A 187 8.26 -7.25 9.90
CA LEU A 187 7.29 -7.78 10.87
C LEU A 187 7.93 -7.98 12.24
N ASP A 188 9.13 -8.56 12.30
CA ASP A 188 9.89 -8.80 13.54
C ASP A 188 10.27 -7.48 14.26
N ALA A 189 10.30 -6.36 13.54
CA ALA A 189 10.49 -5.04 14.12
C ALA A 189 9.26 -4.50 14.88
N GLY A 190 8.17 -5.27 14.96
CA GLY A 190 6.96 -4.95 15.73
C GLY A 190 5.77 -4.52 14.86
N PHE A 191 5.73 -4.96 13.60
CA PHE A 191 4.59 -4.74 12.72
C PHE A 191 3.81 -6.03 12.46
N VAL A 192 2.49 -5.91 12.29
CA VAL A 192 1.58 -7.05 12.11
C VAL A 192 0.90 -6.95 10.75
N ASP A 193 0.99 -8.01 9.94
CA ASP A 193 0.20 -8.20 8.72
C ASP A 193 -1.26 -8.45 9.11
N THR A 194 -2.10 -7.44 8.97
CA THR A 194 -3.48 -7.46 9.46
C THR A 194 -4.33 -8.51 8.76
N PHE A 195 -4.16 -8.67 7.44
CA PHE A 195 -4.90 -9.68 6.69
C PHE A 195 -4.49 -11.09 7.12
N ARG A 196 -3.21 -11.36 7.22
CA ARG A 196 -2.74 -12.71 7.58
C ARG A 196 -3.01 -13.04 9.05
N MET A 197 -3.03 -12.03 9.92
CA MET A 197 -3.46 -12.19 11.32
C MET A 197 -4.91 -12.69 11.43
N LEU A 198 -5.84 -12.10 10.66
CA LEU A 198 -7.25 -12.50 10.68
C LEU A 198 -7.53 -13.75 9.84
N HIS A 199 -6.74 -14.00 8.79
CA HIS A 199 -6.95 -15.07 7.82
C HIS A 199 -5.70 -15.96 7.66
N PRO A 200 -5.18 -16.61 8.72
CA PRO A 200 -3.86 -17.27 8.70
C PRO A 200 -3.73 -18.41 7.69
N GLY A 201 -4.82 -19.09 7.37
CA GLY A 201 -4.83 -20.23 6.44
C GLY A 201 -5.56 -19.99 5.12
N LEU A 202 -6.03 -18.77 4.84
CA LEU A 202 -6.81 -18.49 3.64
C LEU A 202 -5.93 -18.48 2.39
N THR A 203 -6.14 -19.45 1.50
CA THR A 203 -5.45 -19.57 0.21
C THR A 203 -6.24 -18.87 -0.90
N GLY A 204 -5.56 -18.50 -2.00
CA GLY A 204 -6.22 -17.93 -3.17
C GLY A 204 -6.69 -16.49 -3.00
N ALA A 205 -6.29 -15.84 -1.92
CA ALA A 205 -6.53 -14.44 -1.63
C ALA A 205 -5.35 -13.60 -2.15
N TYR A 206 -5.56 -12.95 -3.28
CA TYR A 206 -4.52 -12.20 -3.98
C TYR A 206 -4.98 -10.77 -4.27
N SER A 207 -4.03 -9.86 -4.39
CA SER A 207 -4.28 -8.45 -4.67
C SER A 207 -3.77 -8.00 -6.04
N TRP A 208 -2.91 -8.77 -6.68
CA TRP A 208 -2.33 -8.49 -7.99
C TRP A 208 -2.40 -9.69 -8.94
N TRP A 209 -2.64 -9.40 -10.25
CA TRP A 209 -2.63 -10.39 -11.33
C TRP A 209 -2.00 -9.79 -12.59
N SER A 210 -1.04 -10.50 -13.18
CA SER A 210 -0.50 -10.09 -14.47
C SER A 210 -1.62 -9.93 -15.52
N TYR A 211 -1.52 -8.91 -16.36
CA TYR A 211 -2.43 -8.76 -17.53
C TYR A 211 -2.28 -9.90 -18.55
N ARG A 212 -1.21 -10.68 -18.45
CA ARG A 212 -0.93 -11.79 -19.39
C ARG A 212 -1.72 -13.04 -19.00
N PHE A 213 -2.04 -13.85 -20.01
CA PHE A 213 -2.57 -15.22 -19.86
C PHE A 213 -3.89 -15.31 -19.11
N LYS A 214 -4.69 -14.23 -19.05
CA LYS A 214 -5.95 -14.19 -18.28
C LYS A 214 -5.74 -14.58 -16.82
N ALA A 215 -4.67 -14.04 -16.21
CA ALA A 215 -4.26 -14.44 -14.87
C ALA A 215 -5.34 -14.19 -13.83
N ARG A 216 -6.06 -13.04 -13.90
CA ARG A 216 -7.13 -12.69 -12.95
C ARG A 216 -8.34 -13.64 -13.09
N GLU A 217 -8.76 -13.98 -14.32
CA GLU A 217 -9.85 -14.95 -14.55
C GLU A 217 -9.54 -16.33 -13.95
N LYS A 218 -8.26 -16.74 -13.96
CA LYS A 218 -7.76 -18.01 -13.43
C LYS A 218 -7.38 -17.94 -11.95
N ASN A 219 -7.51 -16.79 -11.35
CA ASN A 219 -6.97 -16.46 -10.03
C ASN A 219 -5.49 -16.87 -9.85
N ALA A 220 -4.68 -16.64 -10.88
CA ALA A 220 -3.23 -16.86 -10.83
C ALA A 220 -2.54 -15.57 -10.36
N GLY A 221 -2.80 -15.19 -9.13
CA GLY A 221 -2.40 -13.92 -8.54
C GLY A 221 -1.36 -14.04 -7.44
N TRP A 222 -1.00 -12.87 -6.91
CA TRP A 222 -0.07 -12.66 -5.81
C TRP A 222 -0.70 -11.69 -4.81
N ARG A 223 -0.48 -11.86 -3.52
CA ARG A 223 -0.78 -10.89 -2.48
C ARG A 223 0.49 -10.10 -2.21
N ILE A 224 0.54 -8.89 -2.71
CA ILE A 224 1.69 -7.98 -2.60
C ILE A 224 1.31 -6.60 -2.06
N ASP A 225 0.01 -6.34 -1.90
CA ASP A 225 -0.54 -5.17 -1.26
C ASP A 225 -0.96 -5.53 0.17
N TYR A 226 -0.58 -4.69 1.13
CA TYR A 226 -0.75 -4.98 2.55
C TYR A 226 -1.25 -3.77 3.32
N PHE A 227 -1.90 -4.06 4.47
CA PHE A 227 -1.96 -3.19 5.63
C PHE A 227 -1.15 -3.82 6.75
N LEU A 228 -0.15 -3.09 7.24
CA LEU A 228 0.59 -3.44 8.45
C LEU A 228 0.29 -2.41 9.53
N VAL A 229 0.21 -2.85 10.77
CA VAL A 229 0.01 -1.96 11.92
C VAL A 229 1.08 -2.23 12.98
N SER A 230 1.46 -1.21 13.76
CA SER A 230 2.23 -1.41 14.98
C SER A 230 1.56 -2.46 15.86
N GLU A 231 2.32 -3.34 16.49
CA GLU A 231 1.82 -4.45 17.32
C GLU A 231 0.81 -3.98 18.38
N VAL A 232 1.00 -2.79 18.95
CA VAL A 232 0.09 -2.19 19.92
C VAL A 232 -1.32 -1.95 19.38
N LEU A 233 -1.48 -1.86 18.04
CA LEU A 233 -2.77 -1.70 17.37
C LEU A 233 -3.39 -3.05 16.94
N ALA A 234 -2.68 -4.16 16.99
CA ALA A 234 -3.17 -5.45 16.49
C ALA A 234 -4.52 -5.86 17.09
N GLY A 235 -4.70 -5.70 18.40
CA GLY A 235 -5.96 -5.99 19.09
C GLY A 235 -7.12 -5.03 18.78
N ARG A 236 -6.87 -3.99 17.97
CA ARG A 236 -7.86 -2.99 17.53
C ARG A 236 -8.29 -3.18 16.08
N VAL A 237 -7.72 -4.13 15.36
CA VAL A 237 -8.12 -4.47 14.00
C VAL A 237 -9.47 -5.15 14.03
N ALA A 238 -10.47 -4.51 13.41
CA ALA A 238 -11.83 -5.03 13.33
C ALA A 238 -12.04 -5.90 12.07
N ASP A 239 -11.47 -5.47 10.92
CA ASP A 239 -11.48 -6.22 9.67
C ASP A 239 -10.26 -5.88 8.81
N ALA A 240 -9.84 -6.82 7.98
CA ALA A 240 -8.83 -6.63 6.94
C ALA A 240 -9.21 -7.46 5.71
N SER A 241 -9.46 -6.81 4.58
CA SER A 241 -10.05 -7.44 3.41
C SER A 241 -9.29 -7.12 2.12
N ILE A 242 -9.43 -8.03 1.13
CA ILE A 242 -8.95 -7.85 -0.24
C ILE A 242 -10.19 -7.71 -1.13
N LEU A 243 -10.35 -6.56 -1.78
CA LEU A 243 -11.55 -6.23 -2.56
C LEU A 243 -11.41 -6.76 -4.00
N SER A 244 -11.32 -8.08 -4.15
CA SER A 244 -10.98 -8.77 -5.40
C SER A 244 -11.96 -8.50 -6.56
N ASP A 245 -13.19 -8.09 -6.25
CA ASP A 245 -14.23 -7.79 -7.25
C ASP A 245 -14.12 -6.37 -7.81
N VAL A 246 -13.21 -5.55 -7.28
CA VAL A 246 -12.91 -4.21 -7.81
C VAL A 246 -11.93 -4.31 -8.96
N TYR A 247 -12.33 -3.80 -10.11
CA TYR A 247 -11.55 -3.79 -11.35
C TYR A 247 -11.09 -2.37 -11.71
N GLY A 248 -10.13 -2.27 -12.62
CA GLY A 248 -9.61 -0.99 -13.13
C GLY A 248 -8.10 -0.99 -13.28
N SER A 249 -7.40 -1.63 -12.37
CA SER A 249 -5.96 -1.88 -12.37
C SER A 249 -5.66 -3.38 -12.46
N ASP A 250 -4.40 -3.76 -12.58
CA ASP A 250 -3.89 -5.12 -12.37
C ASP A 250 -3.79 -5.49 -10.88
N HIS A 251 -3.90 -4.51 -10.00
CA HIS A 251 -4.18 -4.71 -8.57
C HIS A 251 -5.67 -4.53 -8.28
N CYS A 252 -6.15 -5.09 -7.17
CA CYS A 252 -7.39 -4.68 -6.52
C CYS A 252 -7.08 -3.94 -5.23
N PRO A 253 -8.03 -3.13 -4.70
CA PRO A 253 -7.83 -2.49 -3.41
C PRO A 253 -7.74 -3.50 -2.26
N VAL A 254 -7.04 -3.11 -1.20
CA VAL A 254 -7.09 -3.75 0.11
C VAL A 254 -7.67 -2.78 1.12
N SER A 255 -8.35 -3.27 2.16
CA SER A 255 -8.98 -2.44 3.18
C SER A 255 -8.63 -2.90 4.59
N LEU A 256 -8.69 -1.94 5.52
CA LEU A 256 -8.51 -2.15 6.95
C LEU A 256 -9.59 -1.35 7.70
N ASP A 257 -10.30 -1.99 8.62
CA ASP A 257 -11.16 -1.32 9.60
C ASP A 257 -10.49 -1.42 10.97
N LEU A 258 -10.20 -0.26 11.60
CA LEU A 258 -9.40 -0.14 12.82
C LEU A 258 -10.08 0.72 13.87
N MET A 259 -10.19 0.21 15.09
CA MET A 259 -10.72 0.93 16.26
C MET A 259 -9.62 1.81 16.87
N LEU A 260 -9.69 3.12 16.67
CA LEU A 260 -8.70 4.07 17.20
C LEU A 260 -9.30 4.98 18.26
#